data_c481bb2dc8bb5852b97cf0f6d2478c62
#
_entry.id   c481bb2dc8bb5852b97cf0f6d2478c62
#
_cell.length_a   1.000
_cell.length_b   1.000
_cell.length_c   1.000
_cell.angle_alpha   90.00
_cell.angle_beta   90.00
_cell.angle_gamma   90.00
#
_symmetry.space_group_name_H-M   'P 1'
#
loop_
_entity.id
_entity.type
_entity.pdbx_description
1 polymer ?
#
loop_
_entity_poly.entity_id
_entity_poly.type
_entity_poly.pdbx_seq_one_letter_code
_entity_poly.pdbx_strand_id
1 'polypeptide(L)'
;MTRSKTSGSIVVTFLLLTCALFAQDPPPGVGAAPQTTPIYTPKFHGDPARSDSEAAALAYMRVVIRAQRQFNKQYNHFATSLAELVHSGSFTKRMVNSDRGDYTANFKGKKDSYVLTMTPKNMDAQHRSFYAEDDGKIHGDETKPADANSPVVK
;
A
#
# COMPACT_ATOMS: atom_id res chain seq x y z
N MET A 1 29.15 -20.31 -70.42
CA MET A 1 30.32 -21.13 -70.02
C MET A 1 30.01 -21.68 -68.65
N THR A 2 29.46 -22.81 -68.61
CA THR A 2 29.95 -24.20 -68.55
C THR A 2 30.61 -24.53 -67.19
N ARG A 3 30.00 -25.57 -66.63
CA ARG A 3 30.54 -26.66 -65.77
C ARG A 3 30.62 -26.40 -64.28
N SER A 4 30.41 -27.35 -63.40
CA SER A 4 30.06 -28.78 -63.47
C SER A 4 29.85 -29.32 -62.05
N LYS A 5 28.89 -30.19 -61.93
CA LYS A 5 28.69 -31.29 -61.01
C LYS A 5 29.86 -31.67 -60.09
N THR A 6 29.59 -31.97 -58.85
CA THR A 6 29.91 -33.28 -58.24
C THR A 6 28.99 -33.69 -57.15
N SER A 7 28.46 -34.88 -57.31
CA SER A 7 27.67 -35.68 -56.40
C SER A 7 28.60 -36.29 -55.33
N GLY A 8 28.20 -36.24 -54.10
CA GLY A 8 28.83 -36.95 -53.00
C GLY A 8 27.76 -37.52 -52.08
N SER A 9 27.42 -38.78 -52.34
CA SER A 9 26.52 -39.59 -51.48
C SER A 9 27.33 -40.05 -50.30
N ILE A 10 26.87 -39.59 -49.10
CA ILE A 10 27.35 -40.15 -47.84
C ILE A 10 26.18 -40.81 -47.17
N VAL A 11 26.24 -42.13 -47.13
CA VAL A 11 25.37 -43.00 -46.31
C VAL A 11 25.75 -42.79 -44.85
N VAL A 12 24.92 -42.16 -44.07
CA VAL A 12 25.09 -42.08 -42.60
C VAL A 12 24.12 -43.06 -41.98
N THR A 13 24.70 -44.07 -41.41
CA THR A 13 24.04 -45.11 -40.62
C THR A 13 23.32 -44.50 -39.42
N PHE A 14 22.00 -44.68 -39.36
CA PHE A 14 21.17 -44.27 -38.27
C PHE A 14 21.35 -45.21 -37.08
N LEU A 15 22.10 -44.77 -36.07
CA LEU A 15 22.20 -45.45 -34.78
C LEU A 15 21.04 -44.97 -33.92
N LEU A 16 20.02 -45.77 -33.81
CA LEU A 16 18.88 -45.55 -32.90
C LEU A 16 19.34 -45.67 -31.44
N LEU A 17 19.65 -44.54 -30.80
CA LEU A 17 19.88 -44.48 -29.37
C LEU A 17 18.51 -44.21 -28.70
N THR A 18 17.87 -45.25 -28.16
CA THR A 18 16.68 -45.16 -27.38
C THR A 18 17.00 -44.52 -26.02
N CYS A 19 16.80 -43.19 -25.88
CA CYS A 19 16.77 -42.54 -24.60
C CYS A 19 15.49 -42.97 -23.85
N ALA A 20 15.61 -43.83 -22.87
CA ALA A 20 14.57 -44.07 -21.89
C ALA A 20 14.37 -42.77 -21.05
N LEU A 21 13.25 -42.08 -21.31
CA LEU A 21 12.78 -41.02 -20.47
C LEU A 21 12.37 -41.62 -19.10
N PHE A 22 13.25 -41.55 -18.13
CA PHE A 22 12.85 -41.69 -16.72
C PHE A 22 11.98 -40.48 -16.41
N ALA A 23 10.68 -40.68 -16.36
CA ALA A 23 9.76 -39.79 -15.71
C ALA A 23 10.13 -39.73 -14.22
N GLN A 24 10.89 -38.70 -13.83
CA GLN A 24 11.04 -38.39 -12.40
C GLN A 24 9.73 -37.77 -11.96
N ASP A 25 8.99 -38.47 -11.11
CA ASP A 25 7.90 -37.89 -10.38
C ASP A 25 8.44 -36.66 -9.62
N PRO A 26 7.78 -35.48 -9.70
CA PRO A 26 8.19 -34.34 -8.90
C PRO A 26 8.11 -34.77 -7.43
N PRO A 27 9.12 -34.41 -6.61
CA PRO A 27 9.07 -34.72 -5.18
C PRO A 27 7.77 -34.16 -4.59
N PRO A 28 7.12 -34.87 -3.64
CA PRO A 28 5.91 -34.40 -3.00
C PRO A 28 6.19 -32.98 -2.47
N GLY A 29 5.38 -32.04 -2.95
CA GLY A 29 5.58 -30.62 -2.68
C GLY A 29 5.83 -30.42 -1.19
N VAL A 30 6.97 -29.87 -0.86
CA VAL A 30 7.24 -29.31 0.47
C VAL A 30 6.13 -28.30 0.66
N GLY A 31 5.12 -28.65 1.46
CA GLY A 31 4.01 -27.77 1.77
C GLY A 31 4.61 -26.46 2.22
N ALA A 32 4.28 -25.38 1.50
CA ALA A 32 4.72 -24.05 1.88
C ALA A 32 4.39 -23.89 3.36
N ALA A 33 5.40 -23.75 4.20
CA ALA A 33 5.20 -23.49 5.62
C ALA A 33 4.19 -22.34 5.73
N PRO A 34 3.20 -22.42 6.63
CA PRO A 34 2.27 -21.33 6.83
C PRO A 34 3.08 -20.06 7.04
N GLN A 35 2.97 -19.10 6.13
CA GLN A 35 3.59 -17.79 6.31
C GLN A 35 2.88 -17.19 7.52
N THR A 36 3.47 -17.29 8.68
CA THR A 36 3.04 -16.57 9.87
C THR A 36 3.29 -15.09 9.54
N THR A 37 2.23 -14.41 9.11
CA THR A 37 2.24 -12.95 9.03
C THR A 37 2.67 -12.44 10.40
N PRO A 38 3.72 -11.60 10.47
CA PRO A 38 4.18 -11.09 11.76
C PRO A 38 3.01 -10.41 12.46
N ILE A 39 2.70 -10.88 13.66
CA ILE A 39 1.64 -10.31 14.49
C ILE A 39 2.08 -8.89 14.83
N TYR A 40 1.27 -7.89 14.44
CA TYR A 40 1.53 -6.50 14.78
C TYR A 40 1.65 -6.34 16.31
N THR A 41 2.71 -5.71 16.76
CA THR A 41 2.87 -5.36 18.18
C THR A 41 2.44 -3.91 18.38
N PRO A 42 1.37 -3.65 19.17
CA PRO A 42 0.90 -2.29 19.46
C PRO A 42 2.03 -1.42 19.99
N LYS A 43 2.15 -0.19 19.48
CA LYS A 43 3.22 0.76 19.86
C LYS A 43 2.95 1.43 21.22
N PHE A 44 1.71 1.40 21.66
CA PHE A 44 1.27 1.94 22.95
C PHE A 44 -0.02 1.25 23.40
N HIS A 45 -0.36 1.37 24.67
CA HIS A 45 -1.61 0.83 25.19
C HIS A 45 -2.84 1.47 24.52
N GLY A 46 -3.73 0.64 23.98
CA GLY A 46 -4.91 1.12 23.23
C GLY A 46 -4.60 1.57 21.80
N ASP A 47 -3.46 1.15 21.23
CA ASP A 47 -3.16 1.39 19.81
C ASP A 47 -4.18 0.65 18.93
N PRO A 48 -4.99 1.38 18.13
CA PRO A 48 -6.03 0.76 17.29
C PRO A 48 -5.49 0.16 16.00
N ALA A 49 -4.20 0.32 15.69
CA ALA A 49 -3.60 -0.17 14.46
C ALA A 49 -3.53 -1.70 14.45
N ARG A 50 -3.64 -2.29 13.25
CA ARG A 50 -3.54 -3.74 13.01
C ARG A 50 -2.24 -4.12 12.33
N SER A 51 -1.52 -3.13 11.80
CA SER A 51 -0.22 -3.29 11.14
C SER A 51 0.64 -2.04 11.33
N ASP A 52 1.93 -2.16 11.04
CA ASP A 52 2.84 -1.01 11.02
C ASP A 52 2.42 0.06 10.00
N SER A 53 1.88 -0.38 8.87
CA SER A 53 1.35 0.50 7.84
C SER A 53 0.13 1.28 8.33
N GLU A 54 -0.82 0.63 9.02
CA GLU A 54 -1.94 1.33 9.67
C GLU A 54 -1.47 2.30 10.76
N ALA A 55 -0.52 1.89 11.59
CA ALA A 55 0.03 2.76 12.62
C ALA A 55 0.66 4.03 12.01
N ALA A 56 1.39 3.89 10.89
CA ALA A 56 1.96 5.02 10.16
C ALA A 56 0.87 5.92 9.55
N ALA A 57 -0.17 5.33 8.95
CA ALA A 57 -1.30 6.05 8.38
C ALA A 57 -2.06 6.86 9.45
N LEU A 58 -2.39 6.23 10.58
CA LEU A 58 -3.07 6.89 11.71
C LEU A 58 -2.20 8.00 12.34
N ALA A 59 -0.88 7.77 12.45
CA ALA A 59 0.04 8.79 12.93
C ALA A 59 0.05 10.02 12.00
N TYR A 60 0.08 9.79 10.68
CA TYR A 60 0.00 10.86 9.69
C TYR A 60 -1.31 11.65 9.81
N MET A 61 -2.46 10.97 9.87
CA MET A 61 -3.75 11.63 10.04
C MET A 61 -3.80 12.51 11.29
N ARG A 62 -3.31 12.00 12.43
CA ARG A 62 -3.23 12.76 13.68
C ARG A 62 -2.37 14.02 13.55
N VAL A 63 -1.28 13.96 12.75
CA VAL A 63 -0.43 15.13 12.48
C VAL A 63 -1.19 16.16 11.64
N VAL A 64 -1.87 15.74 10.56
CA VAL A 64 -2.67 16.64 9.72
C VAL A 64 -3.80 17.29 10.52
N ILE A 65 -4.55 16.51 11.30
CA ILE A 65 -5.64 17.04 12.16
C ILE A 65 -5.11 18.10 13.13
N ARG A 66 -3.98 17.85 13.78
CA ARG A 66 -3.36 18.84 14.68
C ARG A 66 -2.90 20.08 13.93
N ALA A 67 -2.28 19.92 12.76
CA ALA A 67 -1.85 21.03 11.93
C ALA A 67 -3.04 21.89 11.48
N GLN A 68 -4.15 21.27 11.07
CA GLN A 68 -5.39 21.96 10.72
C GLN A 68 -5.98 22.76 11.90
N ARG A 69 -6.02 22.15 13.08
CA ARG A 69 -6.48 22.85 14.29
C ARG A 69 -5.60 24.06 14.62
N GLN A 70 -4.29 23.92 14.49
CA GLN A 70 -3.36 25.02 14.73
C GLN A 70 -3.49 26.12 13.67
N PHE A 71 -3.60 25.74 12.40
CA PHE A 71 -3.81 26.66 11.28
C PHE A 71 -5.12 27.44 11.46
N ASN A 72 -6.20 26.74 11.78
CA ASN A 72 -7.52 27.37 12.02
C ASN A 72 -7.48 28.33 13.22
N LYS A 73 -6.78 27.97 14.31
CA LYS A 73 -6.58 28.87 15.45
C LYS A 73 -5.83 30.16 15.09
N GLN A 74 -4.89 30.07 14.14
CA GLN A 74 -4.06 31.20 13.73
C GLN A 74 -4.75 32.10 12.69
N TYR A 75 -5.45 31.50 11.73
CA TYR A 75 -6.01 32.20 10.57
C TYR A 75 -7.53 32.28 10.53
N ASN A 76 -8.22 31.69 11.52
CA ASN A 76 -9.67 31.62 11.65
C ASN A 76 -10.37 30.94 10.46
N HIS A 77 -9.67 30.04 9.78
CA HIS A 77 -10.18 29.14 8.75
C HIS A 77 -9.26 27.94 8.60
N PHE A 78 -9.76 26.86 7.98
CA PHE A 78 -8.92 25.70 7.67
C PHE A 78 -8.05 25.95 6.41
N ALA A 79 -6.89 25.27 6.37
CA ALA A 79 -6.06 25.22 5.19
C ALA A 79 -6.79 24.48 4.05
N THR A 80 -6.67 25.01 2.84
CA THR A 80 -7.32 24.44 1.64
C THR A 80 -6.46 23.39 0.95
N SER A 81 -5.18 23.34 1.31
CA SER A 81 -4.22 22.37 0.79
C SER A 81 -3.23 21.92 1.86
N LEU A 82 -2.63 20.73 1.68
CA LEU A 82 -1.55 20.26 2.55
C LEU A 82 -0.31 21.17 2.51
N ALA A 83 -0.08 21.87 1.39
CA ALA A 83 1.03 22.79 1.26
C ALA A 83 0.93 23.99 2.21
N GLU A 84 -0.28 24.49 2.46
CA GLU A 84 -0.54 25.58 3.41
C GLU A 84 -0.27 25.17 4.87
N LEU A 85 -0.34 23.87 5.18
CA LEU A 85 -0.06 23.34 6.52
C LEU A 85 1.44 23.31 6.86
N VAL A 86 2.32 23.50 5.86
CA VAL A 86 3.77 23.48 6.12
C VAL A 86 4.13 24.57 7.11
N HIS A 87 4.82 24.18 8.18
CA HIS A 87 5.14 24.99 9.37
C HIS A 87 3.98 25.18 10.37
N SER A 88 2.82 24.55 10.14
CA SER A 88 1.77 24.48 11.16
C SER A 88 1.99 23.25 12.06
N GLY A 89 2.35 23.51 13.32
CA GLY A 89 2.72 22.45 14.25
C GLY A 89 3.91 21.64 13.78
N SER A 90 3.77 20.33 13.81
CA SER A 90 4.79 19.37 13.35
C SER A 90 4.68 18.99 11.87
N PHE A 91 3.82 19.67 11.08
CA PHE A 91 3.63 19.36 9.68
C PHE A 91 4.80 19.91 8.82
N THR A 92 5.49 19.03 8.12
CA THR A 92 6.68 19.38 7.35
C THR A 92 6.43 19.26 5.83
N LYS A 93 7.30 19.87 5.03
CA LYS A 93 7.25 19.80 3.56
C LYS A 93 7.23 18.37 3.02
N ARG A 94 7.89 17.43 3.69
CA ARG A 94 7.87 16.00 3.30
C ARG A 94 6.49 15.36 3.44
N MET A 95 5.64 15.90 4.31
CA MET A 95 4.30 15.39 4.57
C MET A 95 3.27 15.82 3.51
N VAL A 96 3.62 16.73 2.61
CA VAL A 96 2.75 17.14 1.49
C VAL A 96 2.58 16.01 0.46
N ASN A 97 3.55 15.11 0.36
CA ASN A 97 3.43 13.94 -0.53
C ASN A 97 2.23 13.07 -0.11
N SER A 98 1.43 12.64 -1.08
CA SER A 98 0.26 11.78 -0.86
C SER A 98 0.60 10.29 -0.74
N ASP A 99 1.75 9.85 -1.25
CA ASP A 99 2.19 8.45 -1.09
C ASP A 99 2.72 8.21 0.33
N ARG A 100 2.16 7.22 1.00
CA ARG A 100 2.44 6.84 2.38
C ARG A 100 2.72 5.33 2.52
N GLY A 101 3.56 4.80 1.64
CA GLY A 101 3.86 3.37 1.62
C GLY A 101 2.67 2.57 1.11
N ASP A 102 2.03 1.77 1.99
CA ASP A 102 0.86 0.97 1.62
C ASP A 102 -0.43 1.80 1.50
N TYR A 103 -0.36 3.10 1.80
CA TYR A 103 -1.50 4.03 1.77
C TYR A 103 -1.29 5.19 0.80
N THR A 104 -2.42 5.69 0.29
CA THR A 104 -2.50 6.96 -0.43
C THR A 104 -3.35 7.94 0.38
N ALA A 105 -2.79 9.11 0.70
CA ALA A 105 -3.49 10.19 1.34
C ALA A 105 -4.20 11.05 0.29
N ASN A 106 -5.48 11.38 0.51
CA ASN A 106 -6.19 12.38 -0.28
C ASN A 106 -6.73 13.44 0.68
N PHE A 107 -6.47 14.71 0.35
CA PHE A 107 -6.90 15.84 1.15
C PHE A 107 -7.73 16.80 0.29
N LYS A 108 -8.91 17.17 0.80
CA LYS A 108 -9.80 18.16 0.19
C LYS A 108 -10.12 19.20 1.25
N GLY A 109 -9.57 20.41 1.12
CA GLY A 109 -9.79 21.50 2.05
C GLY A 109 -10.69 22.59 1.47
N LYS A 110 -11.49 23.19 2.36
CA LYS A 110 -12.23 24.45 2.18
C LYS A 110 -11.94 25.31 3.39
N LYS A 111 -12.31 26.59 3.35
CA LYS A 111 -12.09 27.51 4.48
C LYS A 111 -12.85 27.12 5.74
N ASP A 112 -14.02 26.53 5.59
CA ASP A 112 -14.96 26.15 6.67
C ASP A 112 -14.85 24.68 7.07
N SER A 113 -14.24 23.82 6.25
CA SER A 113 -14.18 22.37 6.48
C SER A 113 -13.02 21.72 5.74
N TYR A 114 -12.69 20.50 6.09
CA TYR A 114 -11.77 19.67 5.29
C TYR A 114 -12.16 18.20 5.39
N VAL A 115 -11.70 17.44 4.43
CA VAL A 115 -11.77 15.97 4.42
C VAL A 115 -10.37 15.42 4.14
N LEU A 116 -9.94 14.47 4.97
CA LEU A 116 -8.72 13.70 4.81
C LEU A 116 -9.08 12.23 4.74
N THR A 117 -8.68 11.55 3.67
CA THR A 117 -8.82 10.10 3.54
C THR A 117 -7.47 9.43 3.41
N MET A 118 -7.34 8.24 4.00
CA MET A 118 -6.23 7.32 3.81
C MET A 118 -6.77 6.04 3.21
N THR A 119 -6.45 5.80 1.95
CA THR A 119 -6.91 4.63 1.21
C THR A 119 -5.75 3.65 1.08
N PRO A 120 -5.87 2.41 1.54
CA PRO A 120 -4.84 1.40 1.33
C PRO A 120 -4.75 1.04 -0.16
N LYS A 121 -3.54 0.76 -0.64
CA LYS A 121 -3.31 0.25 -2.00
C LYS A 121 -3.93 -1.12 -2.21
N ASN A 122 -3.93 -1.94 -1.15
CA ASN A 122 -4.64 -3.21 -1.06
C ASN A 122 -5.48 -3.22 0.21
N MET A 123 -6.78 -3.41 0.08
CA MET A 123 -7.68 -3.49 1.23
C MET A 123 -7.75 -4.93 1.72
N ASP A 124 -7.39 -5.15 2.98
CA ASP A 124 -7.42 -6.45 3.64
C ASP A 124 -7.64 -6.29 5.16
N ALA A 125 -7.62 -7.39 5.91
CA ALA A 125 -7.85 -7.38 7.35
C ALA A 125 -6.81 -6.55 8.16
N GLN A 126 -5.65 -6.25 7.57
CA GLN A 126 -4.57 -5.47 8.18
C GLN A 126 -4.45 -4.04 7.63
N HIS A 127 -5.24 -3.69 6.62
CA HIS A 127 -5.17 -2.41 5.93
C HIS A 127 -6.57 -1.86 5.71
N ARG A 128 -7.16 -1.28 6.78
CA ARG A 128 -8.44 -0.56 6.72
C ARG A 128 -8.26 0.78 6.00
N SER A 129 -9.33 1.26 5.36
CA SER A 129 -9.40 2.66 4.94
C SER A 129 -9.74 3.58 6.12
N PHE A 130 -9.30 4.84 6.06
CA PHE A 130 -9.58 5.82 7.11
C PHE A 130 -10.08 7.13 6.52
N TYR A 131 -10.91 7.82 7.31
CA TYR A 131 -11.53 9.09 7.01
C TYR A 131 -11.45 10.01 8.23
N ALA A 132 -11.23 11.29 8.00
CA ALA A 132 -11.35 12.32 9.03
C ALA A 132 -11.82 13.64 8.41
N GLU A 133 -12.52 14.44 9.18
CA GLU A 133 -12.99 15.76 8.83
C GLU A 133 -12.70 16.77 9.95
N ASP A 134 -13.28 17.95 9.87
CA ASP A 134 -13.04 19.08 10.78
C ASP A 134 -13.40 18.81 12.24
N ASP A 135 -14.24 17.82 12.54
CA ASP A 135 -14.49 17.36 13.92
C ASP A 135 -13.25 16.69 14.55
N GLY A 136 -12.31 16.28 13.72
CA GLY A 136 -11.02 15.69 14.10
C GLY A 136 -11.12 14.29 14.68
N LYS A 137 -12.20 13.57 14.42
CA LYS A 137 -12.30 12.14 14.68
C LYS A 137 -11.78 11.37 13.48
N ILE A 138 -11.23 10.19 13.75
CA ILE A 138 -10.80 9.28 12.68
C ILE A 138 -11.79 8.13 12.63
N HIS A 139 -12.38 7.92 11.47
CA HIS A 139 -13.26 6.82 11.16
C HIS A 139 -12.50 5.77 10.37
N GLY A 140 -12.84 4.48 10.50
CA GLY A 140 -12.20 3.39 9.78
C GLY A 140 -13.20 2.38 9.25
N ASP A 141 -12.92 1.83 8.06
CA ASP A 141 -13.72 0.79 7.44
C ASP A 141 -12.82 -0.32 6.89
N GLU A 142 -13.26 -1.57 7.04
CA GLU A 142 -12.49 -2.78 6.68
C GLU A 142 -12.76 -3.23 5.25
N THR A 143 -13.91 -2.86 4.68
CA THR A 143 -14.44 -3.47 3.46
C THR A 143 -14.65 -2.49 2.32
N LYS A 144 -14.73 -1.19 2.64
CA LYS A 144 -14.99 -0.12 1.68
C LYS A 144 -14.19 1.14 2.06
N PRO A 145 -14.09 2.14 1.18
CA PRO A 145 -13.59 3.45 1.57
C PRO A 145 -14.36 4.01 2.75
N ALA A 146 -13.64 4.41 3.81
CA ALA A 146 -14.25 4.99 5.00
C ALA A 146 -14.88 6.34 4.70
N ASP A 147 -15.97 6.65 5.41
CA ASP A 147 -16.72 7.89 5.34
C ASP A 147 -17.12 8.39 6.74
N ALA A 148 -17.87 9.49 6.83
CA ALA A 148 -18.33 10.06 8.09
C ALA A 148 -19.24 9.12 8.92
N ASN A 149 -19.84 8.11 8.28
CA ASN A 149 -20.72 7.13 8.94
C ASN A 149 -19.97 5.88 9.39
N SER A 150 -18.71 5.72 8.97
CA SER A 150 -17.89 4.58 9.39
C SER A 150 -17.58 4.64 10.89
N PRO A 151 -17.31 3.49 11.55
CA PRO A 151 -16.99 3.45 12.97
C PRO A 151 -15.79 4.33 13.33
N VAL A 152 -15.87 5.01 14.46
CA VAL A 152 -14.74 5.79 15.00
C VAL A 152 -13.64 4.85 15.47
N VAL A 153 -12.43 5.08 15.03
CA VAL A 153 -11.22 4.38 15.48
C VAL A 153 -10.84 4.89 16.87
N LYS A 154 -10.86 3.97 17.83
CA LYS A 154 -10.58 4.27 19.26
C LYS A 154 -9.21 3.76 19.66
#